data_23ece066867919063e1a9b8031ad9d2e
#
_entry.id   23ece066867919063e1a9b8031ad9d2e
#
_cell.length_a   1.000
_cell.length_b   1.000
_cell.length_c   1.000
_cell.angle_alpha   90.00
_cell.angle_beta   90.00
_cell.angle_gamma   90.00
#
_symmetry.space_group_name_H-M   'P 1'
#
loop_
_entity.id
_entity.type
_entity.pdbx_description
1 polymer ?
#
loop_
_entity_poly.entity_id
_entity_poly.type
_entity_poly.pdbx_seq_one_letter_code
_entity_poly.pdbx_strand_id
1 'polypeptide(L)'
;MRKLALSDEILMKVDKPARYIGNEFNSVMKDTSQVNIRFAMCFPDVYEIGMSHLGIQILYDMFNRMDDVWCERVYSPWPDLHEIMKQENIPLFGLESQEPIKNFDFVAMTLQYEMCYTNILQILDLAQIPLRSRDREDGCPIVIAGGPCTYNPEPIADFFDIFYIGEGETQYGNLFELYKKAKADGLSREEFL
;
A
#
# COMPACT_ATOMS: atom_id res chain seq x y z
N MET A 1 -11.31 -12.33 17.37
CA MET A 1 -10.27 -12.86 16.43
C MET A 1 -10.47 -12.10 15.13
N ARG A 2 -9.41 -11.52 14.56
CA ARG A 2 -9.48 -10.79 13.28
C ARG A 2 -9.87 -11.77 12.17
N LYS A 3 -10.78 -11.37 11.28
CA LYS A 3 -11.13 -12.17 10.11
C LYS A 3 -10.00 -12.02 9.07
N LEU A 4 -9.46 -13.12 8.58
CA LEU A 4 -8.47 -13.09 7.50
C LEU A 4 -9.17 -12.80 6.15
N ALA A 5 -8.45 -12.15 5.24
CA ALA A 5 -8.91 -11.91 3.87
C ALA A 5 -9.03 -13.25 3.10
N LEU A 6 -8.11 -14.17 3.38
CA LEU A 6 -8.07 -15.50 2.77
C LEU A 6 -8.74 -16.53 3.66
N SER A 7 -9.51 -17.43 3.06
CA SER A 7 -10.06 -18.59 3.75
C SER A 7 -8.98 -19.62 4.08
N ASP A 8 -9.25 -20.49 5.07
CA ASP A 8 -8.34 -21.60 5.39
C ASP A 8 -8.11 -22.52 4.17
N GLU A 9 -9.14 -22.71 3.34
CA GLU A 9 -9.02 -23.50 2.11
C GLU A 9 -7.99 -22.91 1.13
N ILE A 10 -7.95 -21.58 0.97
CA ILE A 10 -6.97 -20.89 0.12
C ILE A 10 -5.59 -20.98 0.75
N LEU A 11 -5.49 -20.72 2.06
CA LEU A 11 -4.22 -20.79 2.78
C LEU A 11 -3.56 -22.17 2.69
N MET A 12 -4.36 -23.24 2.59
CA MET A 12 -3.84 -24.61 2.40
C MET A 12 -3.38 -24.92 0.97
N LYS A 13 -3.73 -24.08 -0.01
CA LYS A 13 -3.33 -24.23 -1.43
C LYS A 13 -2.02 -23.50 -1.77
N VAL A 14 -1.59 -22.54 -0.94
CA VAL A 14 -0.38 -21.74 -1.20
C VAL A 14 0.84 -22.35 -0.52
N ASP A 15 2.01 -22.15 -1.12
CA ASP A 15 3.28 -22.72 -0.66
C ASP A 15 3.67 -22.23 0.75
N LYS A 16 3.47 -20.93 1.01
CA LYS A 16 3.84 -20.30 2.29
C LYS A 16 2.73 -19.40 2.84
N PRO A 17 1.71 -19.96 3.49
CA PRO A 17 0.57 -19.18 3.99
C PRO A 17 0.98 -18.11 5.02
N ALA A 18 2.08 -18.31 5.74
CA ALA A 18 2.59 -17.33 6.70
C ALA A 18 2.90 -15.95 6.11
N ARG A 19 3.14 -15.85 4.81
CA ARG A 19 3.33 -14.58 4.09
C ARG A 19 2.11 -13.65 4.16
N TYR A 20 0.93 -14.22 4.34
CA TYR A 20 -0.35 -13.55 4.08
C TYR A 20 -1.23 -13.37 5.31
N ILE A 21 -0.85 -13.93 6.44
CA ILE A 21 -1.67 -13.90 7.66
C ILE A 21 -1.37 -12.73 8.59
N GLY A 22 -0.22 -12.05 8.42
CA GLY A 22 0.22 -10.96 9.30
C GLY A 22 0.32 -11.38 10.77
N ASN A 23 0.06 -10.44 11.67
CA ASN A 23 0.06 -10.66 13.13
C ASN A 23 1.45 -10.98 13.72
N GLU A 24 2.49 -10.40 13.12
CA GLU A 24 3.84 -10.45 13.67
C GLU A 24 3.91 -9.68 14.99
N PHE A 25 4.89 -10.03 15.82
CA PHE A 25 5.02 -9.52 17.18
C PHE A 25 5.03 -7.98 17.29
N ASN A 26 5.63 -7.29 16.33
CA ASN A 26 5.71 -5.83 16.31
C ASN A 26 4.71 -5.17 15.35
N SER A 27 3.70 -5.91 14.87
CA SER A 27 2.67 -5.30 14.03
C SER A 27 1.76 -4.37 14.83
N VAL A 28 1.44 -3.22 14.26
CA VAL A 28 0.60 -2.21 14.91
C VAL A 28 -0.84 -2.37 14.45
N MET A 29 -1.74 -2.55 15.40
CA MET A 29 -3.18 -2.63 15.15
C MET A 29 -3.85 -1.38 15.71
N LYS A 30 -4.65 -0.70 14.87
CA LYS A 30 -5.46 0.45 15.27
C LYS A 30 -6.94 0.22 14.98
N ASP A 31 -7.78 0.99 15.64
CA ASP A 31 -9.20 1.03 15.35
C ASP A 31 -9.44 2.00 14.18
N THR A 32 -10.04 1.53 13.10
CA THR A 32 -10.36 2.34 11.92
C THR A 32 -11.24 3.56 12.24
N SER A 33 -12.03 3.50 13.30
CA SER A 33 -12.86 4.62 13.75
C SER A 33 -12.05 5.75 14.41
N GLN A 34 -10.81 5.50 14.78
CA GLN A 34 -9.94 6.45 15.49
C GLN A 34 -8.84 7.04 14.59
N VAL A 35 -8.75 6.60 13.32
CA VAL A 35 -7.73 7.08 12.40
C VAL A 35 -8.35 7.90 11.27
N ASN A 36 -7.66 8.96 10.87
CA ASN A 36 -8.06 9.84 9.77
C ASN A 36 -7.43 9.42 8.45
N ILE A 37 -6.29 8.74 8.51
CA ILE A 37 -5.52 8.31 7.35
C ILE A 37 -5.19 6.83 7.46
N ARG A 38 -5.54 6.06 6.43
CA ARG A 38 -5.09 4.70 6.20
C ARG A 38 -4.05 4.69 5.08
N PHE A 39 -2.89 4.17 5.36
CA PHE A 39 -1.73 4.19 4.49
C PHE A 39 -1.24 2.77 4.19
N ALA A 40 -1.29 2.34 2.93
CA ALA A 40 -0.71 1.08 2.49
C ALA A 40 0.75 1.31 2.09
N MET A 41 1.68 0.77 2.86
CA MET A 41 3.11 0.75 2.54
C MET A 41 3.43 -0.51 1.74
N CYS A 42 3.50 -0.37 0.42
CA CYS A 42 3.69 -1.48 -0.49
C CYS A 42 5.16 -1.66 -0.86
N PHE A 43 5.65 -2.87 -0.72
CA PHE A 43 6.93 -3.29 -1.29
C PHE A 43 6.65 -4.19 -2.50
N PRO A 44 7.10 -3.81 -3.73
CA PRO A 44 6.76 -4.53 -4.95
C PRO A 44 7.62 -5.79 -5.16
N ASP A 45 7.73 -6.59 -4.13
CA ASP A 45 8.35 -7.91 -4.11
C ASP A 45 7.70 -8.77 -3.01
N VAL A 46 8.13 -10.02 -2.89
CA VAL A 46 7.58 -10.97 -1.92
C VAL A 46 7.88 -10.58 -0.47
N TYR A 47 7.09 -11.13 0.44
CA TYR A 47 7.18 -10.88 1.88
C TYR A 47 8.60 -11.00 2.43
N GLU A 48 9.35 -12.05 2.09
CA GLU A 48 10.69 -12.31 2.63
C GLU A 48 11.72 -11.24 2.27
N ILE A 49 11.56 -10.59 1.12
CA ILE A 49 12.42 -9.49 0.69
C ILE A 49 11.98 -8.19 1.34
N GLY A 50 10.70 -7.87 1.23
CA GLY A 50 10.17 -6.60 1.71
C GLY A 50 10.18 -6.47 3.23
N MET A 51 9.90 -7.54 3.97
CA MET A 51 9.85 -7.50 5.44
C MET A 51 11.19 -7.18 6.09
N SER A 52 12.29 -7.45 5.41
CA SER A 52 13.65 -7.14 5.88
C SER A 52 14.16 -5.76 5.46
N HIS A 53 13.40 -5.02 4.64
CA HIS A 53 13.82 -3.73 4.12
C HIS A 53 13.71 -2.63 5.17
N LEU A 54 14.87 -2.11 5.61
CA LEU A 54 14.97 -1.17 6.73
C LEU A 54 14.16 0.12 6.50
N GLY A 55 14.19 0.69 5.28
CA GLY A 55 13.42 1.92 4.97
C GLY A 55 11.91 1.75 5.17
N ILE A 56 11.35 0.59 4.79
CA ILE A 56 9.95 0.27 5.06
C ILE A 56 9.67 0.20 6.56
N GLN A 57 10.56 -0.44 7.33
CA GLN A 57 10.38 -0.57 8.77
C GLN A 57 10.44 0.79 9.49
N ILE A 58 11.35 1.68 9.07
CA ILE A 58 11.46 3.05 9.61
C ILE A 58 10.18 3.83 9.35
N LEU A 59 9.70 3.87 8.11
CA LEU A 59 8.49 4.61 7.76
C LEU A 59 7.24 4.00 8.41
N TYR A 60 7.15 2.68 8.46
CA TYR A 60 6.07 1.97 9.14
C TYR A 60 5.99 2.35 10.63
N ASP A 61 7.12 2.32 11.35
CA ASP A 61 7.18 2.72 12.76
C ASP A 61 6.85 4.21 12.93
N MET A 62 7.44 5.07 12.10
CA MET A 62 7.23 6.52 12.15
C MET A 62 5.76 6.91 11.95
N PHE A 63 5.10 6.33 10.93
CA PHE A 63 3.69 6.65 10.66
C PHE A 63 2.77 6.09 11.72
N ASN A 64 3.06 4.90 12.25
CA ASN A 64 2.24 4.30 13.28
C ASN A 64 2.41 4.94 14.67
N ARG A 65 3.44 5.78 14.89
CA ARG A 65 3.55 6.66 16.08
C ARG A 65 2.61 7.85 16.03
N MET A 66 2.07 8.21 14.86
CA MET A 66 1.03 9.23 14.74
C MET A 66 -0.31 8.62 15.14
N ASP A 67 -1.04 9.23 16.08
CA ASP A 67 -2.25 8.64 16.64
C ASP A 67 -3.34 8.43 15.58
N ASP A 68 -3.45 9.34 14.62
CA ASP A 68 -4.51 9.42 13.62
C ASP A 68 -4.12 8.84 12.24
N VAL A 69 -2.94 8.22 12.12
CA VAL A 69 -2.47 7.52 10.91
C VAL A 69 -2.28 6.04 11.20
N TRP A 70 -2.81 5.19 10.35
CA TRP A 70 -2.55 3.75 10.40
C TRP A 70 -1.84 3.30 9.13
N CYS A 71 -0.58 2.92 9.26
CA CYS A 71 0.24 2.38 8.19
C CYS A 71 0.20 0.85 8.24
N GLU A 72 -0.16 0.23 7.13
CA GLU A 72 -0.24 -1.21 6.96
C GLU A 72 0.73 -1.67 5.88
N ARG A 73 1.33 -2.84 6.07
CA ARG A 73 2.30 -3.40 5.12
C ARG A 73 1.59 -4.21 4.04
N VAL A 74 2.11 -4.10 2.83
CA VAL A 74 1.61 -4.83 1.66
C VAL A 74 2.80 -5.36 0.85
N TYR A 75 2.73 -6.61 0.42
CA TYR A 75 3.74 -7.23 -0.42
C TYR A 75 3.11 -7.82 -1.67
N SER A 76 3.92 -7.94 -2.73
CA SER A 76 3.49 -8.63 -3.95
C SER A 76 3.28 -10.11 -3.64
N PRO A 77 2.11 -10.68 -3.93
CA PRO A 77 1.88 -12.10 -3.69
C PRO A 77 2.70 -12.96 -4.66
N TRP A 78 3.09 -14.14 -4.19
CA TRP A 78 3.71 -15.15 -5.02
C TRP A 78 2.73 -15.64 -6.11
N PRO A 79 3.20 -16.18 -7.24
CA PRO A 79 2.34 -16.59 -8.35
C PRO A 79 1.18 -17.51 -7.98
N ASP A 80 1.36 -18.40 -7.00
CA ASP A 80 0.32 -19.30 -6.53
C ASP A 80 -0.90 -18.56 -5.95
N LEU A 81 -0.66 -17.60 -5.06
CA LEU A 81 -1.73 -16.76 -4.52
C LEU A 81 -2.24 -15.75 -5.56
N HIS A 82 -1.35 -15.20 -6.39
CA HIS A 82 -1.75 -14.27 -7.45
C HIS A 82 -2.85 -14.88 -8.34
N GLU A 83 -2.64 -16.11 -8.81
CA GLU A 83 -3.60 -16.78 -9.67
C GLU A 83 -4.94 -17.03 -8.96
N ILE A 84 -4.91 -17.46 -7.71
CA ILE A 84 -6.12 -17.66 -6.91
C ILE A 84 -6.88 -16.33 -6.74
N MET A 85 -6.17 -15.25 -6.40
CA MET A 85 -6.79 -13.92 -6.24
C MET A 85 -7.48 -13.47 -7.53
N LYS A 86 -6.85 -13.67 -8.69
CA LYS A 86 -7.46 -13.35 -9.99
C LYS A 86 -8.70 -14.21 -10.28
N GLN A 87 -8.64 -15.51 -10.03
CA GLN A 87 -9.73 -16.43 -10.29
C GLN A 87 -10.94 -16.21 -9.38
N GLU A 88 -10.68 -15.93 -8.09
CA GLU A 88 -11.72 -15.77 -7.08
C GLU A 88 -12.10 -14.29 -6.84
N ASN A 89 -11.52 -13.37 -7.62
CA ASN A 89 -11.73 -11.92 -7.51
C ASN A 89 -11.49 -11.38 -6.10
N ILE A 90 -10.42 -11.85 -5.44
CA ILE A 90 -10.01 -11.41 -4.11
C ILE A 90 -9.11 -10.19 -4.28
N PRO A 91 -9.48 -9.00 -3.74
CA PRO A 91 -8.62 -7.82 -3.83
C PRO A 91 -7.40 -7.92 -2.93
N LEU A 92 -6.29 -7.29 -3.32
CA LEU A 92 -5.08 -7.20 -2.49
C LEU A 92 -5.39 -6.41 -1.21
N PHE A 93 -4.81 -6.85 -0.10
CA PHE A 93 -5.15 -6.40 1.25
C PHE A 93 -3.91 -6.04 2.08
N GLY A 94 -4.10 -5.20 3.10
CA GLY A 94 -3.09 -4.90 4.11
C GLY A 94 -2.87 -6.07 5.07
N LEU A 95 -1.63 -6.32 5.48
CA LEU A 95 -1.33 -7.44 6.39
C LEU A 95 -1.94 -7.25 7.78
N GLU A 96 -2.06 -6.02 8.27
CA GLU A 96 -2.55 -5.72 9.60
C GLU A 96 -4.07 -5.88 9.70
N SER A 97 -4.84 -5.15 8.88
CA SER A 97 -6.31 -5.21 8.92
C SER A 97 -6.90 -6.38 8.18
N GLN A 98 -6.22 -6.87 7.15
CA GLN A 98 -6.74 -7.80 6.15
C GLN A 98 -7.88 -7.20 5.29
N GLU A 99 -7.93 -5.88 5.20
CA GLU A 99 -8.89 -5.18 4.38
C GLU A 99 -8.30 -4.79 3.01
N PRO A 100 -9.13 -4.69 1.96
CA PRO A 100 -8.68 -4.28 0.64
C PRO A 100 -8.02 -2.91 0.62
N ILE A 101 -6.80 -2.81 0.06
CA ILE A 101 -6.04 -1.54 0.05
C ILE A 101 -6.66 -0.47 -0.85
N LYS A 102 -7.56 -0.83 -1.77
CA LYS A 102 -8.34 0.15 -2.54
C LYS A 102 -9.22 1.06 -1.68
N ASN A 103 -9.51 0.65 -0.44
CA ASN A 103 -10.32 1.40 0.51
C ASN A 103 -9.47 2.32 1.41
N PHE A 104 -8.14 2.37 1.19
CA PHE A 104 -7.25 3.22 1.97
C PHE A 104 -7.16 4.62 1.35
N ASP A 105 -6.62 5.57 2.09
CA ASP A 105 -6.40 6.94 1.59
C ASP A 105 -5.16 6.99 0.68
N PHE A 106 -4.11 6.27 1.04
CA PHE A 106 -2.85 6.21 0.28
C PHE A 106 -2.41 4.78 0.00
N VAL A 107 -1.88 4.57 -1.20
CA VAL A 107 -1.14 3.37 -1.59
C VAL A 107 0.23 3.81 -2.07
N ALA A 108 1.24 3.65 -1.21
CA ALA A 108 2.60 4.08 -1.49
C ALA A 108 3.50 2.88 -1.80
N MET A 109 4.30 3.00 -2.84
CA MET A 109 5.21 1.96 -3.31
C MET A 109 6.64 2.44 -3.28
N THR A 110 7.56 1.62 -2.79
CA THR A 110 8.99 1.92 -2.82
C THR A 110 9.63 1.35 -4.08
N LEU A 111 10.16 2.23 -4.91
CA LEU A 111 10.83 1.90 -6.18
C LEU A 111 12.33 1.68 -5.94
N GLN A 112 12.74 0.44 -5.61
CA GLN A 112 14.13 0.14 -5.29
C GLN A 112 15.00 -0.09 -6.54
N TYR A 113 14.42 -0.67 -7.59
CA TYR A 113 15.07 -0.96 -8.87
C TYR A 113 14.01 -1.14 -9.97
N GLU A 114 14.40 -0.93 -11.21
CA GLU A 114 13.47 -0.87 -12.35
C GLU A 114 12.79 -2.22 -12.67
N MET A 115 13.44 -3.33 -12.33
CA MET A 115 12.85 -4.67 -12.57
C MET A 115 11.58 -4.94 -11.74
N CYS A 116 11.31 -4.14 -10.70
CA CYS A 116 10.07 -4.26 -9.92
C CYS A 116 8.86 -3.57 -10.56
N TYR A 117 9.00 -2.86 -11.68
CA TYR A 117 7.91 -2.10 -12.29
C TYR A 117 6.73 -2.97 -12.70
N THR A 118 6.97 -4.19 -13.18
CA THR A 118 5.87 -5.13 -13.47
C THR A 118 5.11 -5.56 -12.21
N ASN A 119 5.79 -5.69 -11.08
CA ASN A 119 5.16 -6.03 -9.81
C ASN A 119 4.31 -4.87 -9.27
N ILE A 120 4.67 -3.62 -9.58
CA ILE A 120 3.85 -2.45 -9.27
C ILE A 120 2.51 -2.53 -9.98
N LEU A 121 2.53 -2.83 -11.28
CA LEU A 121 1.30 -3.02 -12.06
C LEU A 121 0.48 -4.21 -11.52
N GLN A 122 1.14 -5.30 -11.11
CA GLN A 122 0.50 -6.43 -10.45
C GLN A 122 -0.21 -6.03 -9.15
N ILE A 123 0.45 -5.21 -8.30
CA ILE A 123 -0.14 -4.72 -7.05
C ILE A 123 -1.40 -3.90 -7.35
N LEU A 124 -1.34 -2.95 -8.29
CA LEU A 124 -2.49 -2.12 -8.65
C LEU A 124 -3.64 -2.96 -9.23
N ASP A 125 -3.34 -3.90 -10.12
CA ASP A 125 -4.33 -4.79 -10.73
C ASP A 125 -5.01 -5.68 -9.70
N LEU A 126 -4.25 -6.33 -8.83
CA LEU A 126 -4.80 -7.14 -7.74
C LEU A 126 -5.55 -6.32 -6.70
N ALA A 127 -5.11 -5.08 -6.45
CA ALA A 127 -5.83 -4.17 -5.58
C ALA A 127 -7.14 -3.64 -6.21
N GLN A 128 -7.39 -3.94 -7.49
CA GLN A 128 -8.53 -3.41 -8.25
C GLN A 128 -8.53 -1.86 -8.30
N ILE A 129 -7.34 -1.26 -8.35
CA ILE A 129 -7.12 0.17 -8.53
C ILE A 129 -6.80 0.40 -10.01
N PRO A 130 -7.44 1.38 -10.70
CA PRO A 130 -7.12 1.67 -12.08
C PRO A 130 -5.62 1.90 -12.27
N LEU A 131 -5.02 1.23 -13.26
CA LEU A 131 -3.57 1.26 -13.45
C LEU A 131 -3.06 2.67 -13.68
N ARG A 132 -3.68 3.39 -14.62
CA ARG A 132 -3.24 4.75 -14.96
C ARG A 132 -3.82 5.77 -13.99
N SER A 133 -3.01 6.73 -13.58
CA SER A 133 -3.41 7.83 -12.71
C SER A 133 -4.63 8.59 -13.25
N ARG A 134 -4.63 8.89 -14.56
CA ARG A 134 -5.74 9.59 -15.24
C ARG A 134 -7.09 8.87 -15.24
N ASP A 135 -7.09 7.55 -14.97
CA ASP A 135 -8.31 6.73 -14.97
C ASP A 135 -8.86 6.54 -13.54
N ARG A 136 -8.25 7.18 -12.54
CA ARG A 136 -8.67 7.14 -11.13
C ARG A 136 -9.61 8.29 -10.83
N GLU A 137 -10.77 7.96 -10.35
CA GLU A 137 -11.81 8.90 -9.94
C GLU A 137 -11.77 9.18 -8.42
N ASP A 138 -12.64 10.08 -7.95
CA ASP A 138 -12.84 10.30 -6.52
C ASP A 138 -13.19 8.99 -5.81
N GLY A 139 -12.62 8.82 -4.61
CA GLY A 139 -12.75 7.58 -3.83
C GLY A 139 -11.65 6.54 -4.11
N CYS A 140 -10.86 6.69 -5.19
CA CYS A 140 -9.63 5.91 -5.33
C CYS A 140 -8.54 6.43 -4.40
N PRO A 141 -7.67 5.55 -3.86
CA PRO A 141 -6.53 6.00 -3.07
C PRO A 141 -5.55 6.85 -3.90
N ILE A 142 -4.82 7.73 -3.24
CA ILE A 142 -3.68 8.44 -3.85
C ILE A 142 -2.51 7.46 -3.95
N VAL A 143 -2.02 7.23 -5.16
CA VAL A 143 -0.92 6.30 -5.42
C VAL A 143 0.41 7.05 -5.46
N ILE A 144 1.31 6.74 -4.53
CA ILE A 144 2.58 7.45 -4.34
C ILE A 144 3.75 6.53 -4.66
N ALA A 145 4.73 7.07 -5.39
CA ALA A 145 6.05 6.45 -5.57
C ALA A 145 7.09 7.11 -4.68
N GLY A 146 7.89 6.31 -4.00
CA GLY A 146 9.08 6.71 -3.27
C GLY A 146 10.27 5.81 -3.58
N GLY A 147 11.46 6.11 -3.04
CA GLY A 147 12.65 5.29 -3.22
C GLY A 147 13.57 5.73 -4.37
N PRO A 148 14.73 5.07 -4.56
CA PRO A 148 15.80 5.57 -5.42
C PRO A 148 15.40 5.73 -6.90
N CYS A 149 14.53 4.87 -7.45
CA CYS A 149 14.16 4.99 -8.86
C CYS A 149 13.23 6.18 -9.16
N THR A 150 12.73 6.91 -8.15
CA THR A 150 11.94 8.14 -8.36
C THR A 150 12.75 9.29 -8.95
N TYR A 151 14.09 9.20 -8.97
CA TYR A 151 14.95 10.15 -9.70
C TYR A 151 14.80 10.07 -11.22
N ASN A 152 14.26 8.97 -11.75
CA ASN A 152 13.87 8.81 -13.16
C ASN A 152 12.43 8.30 -13.23
N PRO A 153 11.41 9.17 -13.03
CA PRO A 153 10.03 8.75 -12.92
C PRO A 153 9.38 8.42 -14.28
N GLU A 154 9.90 8.95 -15.38
CA GLU A 154 9.28 8.91 -16.71
C GLU A 154 8.83 7.51 -17.17
N PRO A 155 9.61 6.42 -16.98
CA PRO A 155 9.19 5.08 -17.45
C PRO A 155 7.90 4.58 -16.80
N ILE A 156 7.53 5.13 -15.64
CA ILE A 156 6.39 4.67 -14.83
C ILE A 156 5.45 5.82 -14.42
N ALA A 157 5.67 7.03 -14.95
CA ALA A 157 4.95 8.24 -14.57
C ALA A 157 3.42 8.12 -14.70
N ASP A 158 2.94 7.48 -15.76
CA ASP A 158 1.50 7.28 -16.02
C ASP A 158 0.75 6.52 -14.91
N PHE A 159 1.45 5.78 -14.05
CA PHE A 159 0.84 4.89 -13.07
C PHE A 159 0.81 5.44 -11.64
N PHE A 160 1.45 6.60 -11.41
CA PHE A 160 1.50 7.25 -10.10
C PHE A 160 0.86 8.63 -10.13
N ASP A 161 0.32 9.03 -8.99
CA ASP A 161 -0.26 10.35 -8.80
C ASP A 161 0.78 11.33 -8.26
N ILE A 162 1.66 10.84 -7.40
CA ILE A 162 2.72 11.62 -6.74
C ILE A 162 4.03 10.84 -6.77
N PHE A 163 5.12 11.52 -7.10
CA PHE A 163 6.48 11.03 -6.89
C PHE A 163 7.12 11.78 -5.72
N TYR A 164 7.45 11.03 -4.68
CA TYR A 164 8.17 11.58 -3.53
C TYR A 164 9.68 11.42 -3.77
N ILE A 165 10.37 12.54 -3.96
CA ILE A 165 11.81 12.59 -4.22
C ILE A 165 12.52 13.17 -3.00
N GLY A 166 13.30 12.35 -2.30
CA GLY A 166 14.04 12.75 -1.11
C GLY A 166 13.83 11.82 0.08
N GLU A 167 14.20 12.30 1.27
CA GLU A 167 14.12 11.55 2.52
C GLU A 167 12.67 11.50 3.03
N GLY A 168 12.10 10.29 3.09
CA GLY A 168 10.70 10.06 3.47
C GLY A 168 10.35 10.57 4.87
N GLU A 169 11.33 10.61 5.76
CA GLU A 169 11.14 10.98 7.15
C GLU A 169 10.81 12.49 7.37
N THR A 170 11.03 13.32 6.37
CA THR A 170 11.00 14.78 6.57
C THR A 170 9.67 15.43 6.23
N GLN A 171 8.91 14.95 5.23
CA GLN A 171 7.78 15.68 4.66
C GLN A 171 6.43 14.96 4.70
N TYR A 172 6.38 13.67 5.02
CA TYR A 172 5.10 12.95 5.05
C TYR A 172 4.11 13.53 6.06
N GLY A 173 4.60 14.06 7.19
CA GLY A 173 3.74 14.76 8.15
C GLY A 173 2.99 15.95 7.52
N ASN A 174 3.69 16.74 6.71
CA ASN A 174 3.08 17.87 5.99
C ASN A 174 2.06 17.39 4.95
N LEU A 175 2.38 16.32 4.20
CA LEU A 175 1.46 15.72 3.23
C LEU A 175 0.17 15.25 3.91
N PHE A 176 0.28 14.60 5.06
CA PHE A 176 -0.88 14.12 5.83
C PHE A 176 -1.75 15.28 6.33
N GLU A 177 -1.15 16.37 6.82
CA GLU A 177 -1.91 17.54 7.24
C GLU A 177 -2.64 18.20 6.06
N LEU A 178 -1.98 18.33 4.90
CA LEU A 178 -2.62 18.85 3.68
C LEU A 178 -3.78 17.96 3.24
N TYR A 179 -3.60 16.65 3.25
CA TYR A 179 -4.66 15.71 2.87
C TYR A 179 -5.85 15.75 3.84
N LYS A 180 -5.60 15.78 5.16
CA LYS A 180 -6.67 15.91 6.16
C LYS A 180 -7.47 17.20 5.97
N LYS A 181 -6.78 18.31 5.67
CA LYS A 181 -7.43 19.58 5.37
C LYS A 181 -8.28 19.50 4.10
N ALA A 182 -7.72 18.98 3.01
CA ALA A 182 -8.45 18.79 1.74
C ALA A 182 -9.71 17.94 1.93
N LYS A 183 -9.59 16.84 2.70
CA LYS A 183 -10.72 15.96 3.04
C LYS A 183 -11.79 16.67 3.88
N ALA A 184 -11.39 17.51 4.84
CA ALA A 184 -12.31 18.31 5.65
C ALA A 184 -13.00 19.41 4.84
N ASP A 185 -12.29 20.01 3.88
CA ASP A 185 -12.83 21.03 2.97
C ASP A 185 -13.66 20.43 1.83
N GLY A 186 -13.72 19.09 1.72
CA GLY A 186 -14.49 18.37 0.70
C GLY A 186 -13.93 18.50 -0.70
N LEU A 187 -12.62 18.71 -0.83
CA LEU A 187 -11.94 18.79 -2.13
C LEU A 187 -11.98 17.44 -2.86
N SER A 188 -12.18 17.50 -4.16
CA SER A 188 -12.02 16.34 -5.05
C SER A 188 -10.56 15.87 -5.10
N ARG A 189 -10.36 14.68 -5.65
CA ARG A 189 -9.02 14.15 -5.92
C ARG A 189 -8.20 15.09 -6.80
N GLU A 190 -8.80 15.63 -7.88
CA GLU A 190 -8.14 16.53 -8.82
C GLU A 190 -7.72 17.86 -8.16
N GLU A 191 -8.55 18.38 -7.28
CA GLU A 191 -8.24 19.61 -6.54
C GLU A 191 -7.17 19.42 -5.47
N PHE A 192 -6.99 18.20 -4.96
CA PHE A 192 -5.93 17.87 -4.03
C PHE A 192 -4.58 17.67 -4.72
N LEU A 193 -4.53 17.04 -5.92
CA LEU A 193 -3.31 16.75 -6.69
C LEU A 193 -2.82 17.96 -7.46
#